data_33c774e0b91b5d57aefd071788640046
#
_entry.id   33c774e0b91b5d57aefd071788640046
#
_cell.length_a   1.000
_cell.length_b   1.000
_cell.length_c   1.000
_cell.angle_alpha   90.00
_cell.angle_beta   90.00
_cell.angle_gamma   90.00
#
_symmetry.space_group_name_H-M   'P 1'
#
loop_
_entity.id
_entity.type
_entity.pdbx_description
1 polymer ?
#
loop_
_entity_poly.entity_id
_entity_poly.type
_entity_poly.pdbx_seq_one_letter_code
_entity_poly.pdbx_strand_id
1 'polypeptide(L)'
;MLHRGRMSLEVDQLRMVNLLLSGLSASQNSFYQRKLGGLSKVGDLSEFSEKVPFTRKAELAADQNDHPPYGTNLSRPLINYSRLHQTSGTSGSPMVWLDDPEGWEWVRGNWEWVWQEAGVKPGDSAIFPFSFGPFLGFWAGFESATTLGIRAIPAGGLSSENRIKMMEWLRPEVLCCTPTYGLRLAEIAN
;
A
#
# COMPACT_ATOMS: atom_id res chain seq x y z
N MET A 1 18.73 -8.55 -13.59
CA MET A 1 17.31 -8.82 -13.85
C MET A 1 17.18 -9.82 -14.98
N LEU A 2 16.67 -11.02 -14.73
CA LEU A 2 16.33 -11.97 -15.77
C LEU A 2 15.14 -11.40 -16.56
N HIS A 3 15.30 -11.13 -17.83
CA HIS A 3 14.20 -10.84 -18.76
C HIS A 3 13.27 -12.06 -18.80
N ARG A 4 12.27 -12.09 -17.93
CA ARG A 4 11.16 -13.03 -18.07
C ARG A 4 10.45 -12.67 -19.38
N GLY A 5 10.37 -13.61 -20.31
CA GLY A 5 9.60 -13.39 -21.55
C GLY A 5 8.12 -13.10 -21.19
N ARG A 6 7.42 -12.33 -22.04
CA ARG A 6 6.01 -11.94 -21.84
C ARG A 6 5.11 -13.13 -21.50
N MET A 7 5.28 -14.27 -22.16
CA MET A 7 4.52 -15.51 -21.90
C MET A 7 4.73 -16.04 -20.45
N SER A 8 5.95 -15.98 -19.92
CA SER A 8 6.24 -16.38 -18.54
C SER A 8 5.53 -15.46 -17.53
N LEU A 9 5.46 -14.16 -17.83
CA LEU A 9 4.77 -13.19 -17.00
C LEU A 9 3.25 -13.42 -16.97
N GLU A 10 2.63 -13.66 -18.13
CA GLU A 10 1.19 -13.93 -18.25
C GLU A 10 0.78 -15.22 -17.50
N VAL A 11 1.61 -16.26 -17.56
CA VAL A 11 1.39 -17.51 -16.80
C VAL A 11 1.46 -17.26 -15.29
N ASP A 12 2.46 -16.48 -14.82
CA ASP A 12 2.57 -16.13 -13.41
C ASP A 12 1.38 -15.26 -12.95
N GLN A 13 0.97 -14.28 -13.76
CA GLN A 13 -0.19 -13.45 -13.48
C GLN A 13 -1.47 -14.27 -13.38
N LEU A 14 -1.74 -15.16 -14.34
CA LEU A 14 -2.91 -16.03 -14.31
C LEU A 14 -2.92 -16.93 -13.06
N ARG A 15 -1.76 -17.47 -12.69
CA ARG A 15 -1.62 -18.28 -11.48
C ARG A 15 -1.97 -17.46 -10.23
N MET A 16 -1.46 -16.23 -10.10
CA MET A 16 -1.73 -15.35 -8.96
C MET A 16 -3.19 -14.93 -8.89
N VAL A 17 -3.79 -14.59 -10.04
CA VAL A 17 -5.23 -14.28 -10.14
C VAL A 17 -6.07 -15.45 -9.66
N ASN A 18 -5.78 -16.66 -10.10
CA ASN A 18 -6.54 -17.87 -9.71
C ASN A 18 -6.34 -18.21 -8.21
N LEU A 19 -5.16 -17.97 -7.64
CA LEU A 19 -4.95 -18.07 -6.20
C LEU A 19 -5.80 -17.06 -5.43
N LEU A 20 -5.87 -15.82 -5.91
CA LEU A 20 -6.71 -14.77 -5.30
C LEU A 20 -8.20 -15.14 -5.37
N LEU A 21 -8.71 -15.50 -6.54
CA LEU A 21 -10.12 -15.86 -6.74
C LEU A 21 -10.54 -17.04 -5.87
N SER A 22 -9.72 -18.12 -5.86
CA SER A 22 -9.99 -19.29 -5.02
C SER A 22 -9.92 -18.97 -3.54
N GLY A 23 -8.94 -18.15 -3.13
CA GLY A 23 -8.81 -17.68 -1.74
C GLY A 23 -10.02 -16.85 -1.28
N LEU A 24 -10.48 -15.92 -2.11
CA LEU A 24 -11.69 -15.12 -1.82
C LEU A 24 -12.94 -15.97 -1.73
N SER A 25 -13.11 -16.93 -2.65
CA SER A 25 -14.24 -17.86 -2.65
C SER A 25 -14.28 -18.73 -1.40
N ALA A 26 -13.13 -19.15 -0.90
CA ALA A 26 -13.01 -20.00 0.30
C ALA A 26 -12.99 -19.21 1.62
N SER A 27 -12.82 -17.89 1.57
CA SER A 27 -12.72 -17.02 2.76
C SER A 27 -14.09 -16.65 3.31
N GLN A 28 -14.10 -15.94 4.46
CA GLN A 28 -15.32 -15.33 5.01
C GLN A 28 -15.66 -13.96 4.38
N ASN A 29 -15.00 -13.55 3.29
CA ASN A 29 -15.18 -12.25 2.65
C ASN A 29 -16.52 -12.15 1.93
N SER A 30 -17.58 -11.81 2.65
CA SER A 30 -18.94 -11.77 2.09
C SER A 30 -19.08 -10.70 1.01
N PHE A 31 -18.31 -9.61 1.06
CA PHE A 31 -18.32 -8.57 0.02
C PHE A 31 -17.92 -9.18 -1.33
N TYR A 32 -16.76 -9.83 -1.40
CA TYR A 32 -16.29 -10.43 -2.64
C TYR A 32 -17.01 -11.73 -3.02
N GLN A 33 -17.50 -12.50 -2.06
CA GLN A 33 -18.35 -13.66 -2.38
C GLN A 33 -19.62 -13.25 -3.14
N ARG A 34 -20.30 -12.20 -2.69
CA ARG A 34 -21.46 -11.64 -3.40
C ARG A 34 -21.06 -11.09 -4.78
N LYS A 35 -19.96 -10.32 -4.83
CA LYS A 35 -19.51 -9.63 -6.04
C LYS A 35 -19.04 -10.59 -7.13
N LEU A 36 -18.36 -11.67 -6.78
CA LEU A 36 -17.84 -12.67 -7.71
C LEU A 36 -18.88 -13.73 -8.13
N GLY A 37 -20.01 -13.83 -7.42
CA GLY A 37 -21.08 -14.75 -7.80
C GLY A 37 -20.66 -16.22 -7.91
N GLY A 38 -19.68 -16.65 -7.10
CA GLY A 38 -19.14 -18.02 -7.14
C GLY A 38 -17.97 -18.22 -8.11
N LEU A 39 -17.53 -17.18 -8.83
CA LEU A 39 -16.34 -17.28 -9.69
C LEU A 39 -15.09 -17.47 -8.83
N SER A 40 -14.46 -18.64 -8.94
CA SER A 40 -13.27 -19.02 -8.16
C SER A 40 -12.04 -19.29 -9.02
N LYS A 41 -12.20 -19.29 -10.36
CA LYS A 41 -11.11 -19.55 -11.32
C LYS A 41 -11.47 -19.02 -12.69
N VAL A 42 -10.45 -18.63 -13.46
CA VAL A 42 -10.53 -18.26 -14.88
C VAL A 42 -9.48 -19.03 -15.69
N GLY A 43 -9.75 -19.23 -16.98
CA GLY A 43 -8.86 -19.96 -17.89
C GLY A 43 -7.68 -19.13 -18.38
N ASP A 44 -7.89 -17.81 -18.55
CA ASP A 44 -6.87 -16.87 -19.01
C ASP A 44 -7.14 -15.46 -18.50
N LEU A 45 -6.24 -14.50 -18.81
CA LEU A 45 -6.34 -13.11 -18.38
C LEU A 45 -7.44 -12.32 -19.10
N SER A 46 -7.87 -12.74 -20.32
CA SER A 46 -9.00 -12.15 -21.02
C SER A 46 -10.29 -12.45 -20.28
N GLU A 47 -10.50 -13.71 -19.95
CA GLU A 47 -11.65 -14.16 -19.16
C GLU A 47 -11.70 -13.46 -17.79
N PHE A 48 -10.54 -13.26 -17.15
CA PHE A 48 -10.47 -12.46 -15.91
C PHE A 48 -11.00 -11.04 -16.14
N SER A 49 -10.54 -10.37 -17.19
CA SER A 49 -10.95 -9.00 -17.50
C SER A 49 -12.42 -8.87 -17.86
N GLU A 50 -13.00 -9.92 -18.45
CA GLU A 50 -14.41 -9.94 -18.88
C GLU A 50 -15.36 -10.28 -17.72
N LYS A 51 -14.98 -11.23 -16.85
CA LYS A 51 -15.87 -11.81 -15.84
C LYS A 51 -15.73 -11.21 -14.46
N VAL A 52 -14.55 -10.70 -14.10
CA VAL A 52 -14.34 -10.12 -12.77
C VAL A 52 -14.74 -8.65 -12.77
N PRO A 53 -15.78 -8.27 -12.02
CA PRO A 53 -16.25 -6.89 -12.00
C PRO A 53 -15.30 -5.98 -11.26
N PHE A 54 -15.10 -4.75 -11.76
CA PHE A 54 -14.37 -3.72 -11.04
C PHE A 54 -15.00 -3.43 -9.69
N THR A 55 -14.15 -3.22 -8.68
CA THR A 55 -14.59 -2.72 -7.38
C THR A 55 -14.45 -1.20 -7.34
N ARG A 56 -15.56 -0.51 -7.09
CA ARG A 56 -15.59 0.93 -6.98
C ARG A 56 -15.51 1.36 -5.51
N LYS A 57 -14.88 2.50 -5.26
CA LYS A 57 -14.78 3.08 -3.92
C LYS A 57 -16.16 3.22 -3.24
N ALA A 58 -17.17 3.62 -4.01
CA ALA A 58 -18.54 3.79 -3.50
C ALA A 58 -19.14 2.49 -2.97
N GLU A 59 -18.86 1.35 -3.59
CA GLU A 59 -19.35 0.04 -3.13
C GLU A 59 -18.76 -0.33 -1.77
N LEU A 60 -17.46 -0.11 -1.59
CA LEU A 60 -16.76 -0.36 -0.31
C LEU A 60 -17.23 0.61 0.79
N ALA A 61 -17.45 1.88 0.43
CA ALA A 61 -17.98 2.86 1.38
C ALA A 61 -19.41 2.50 1.83
N ALA A 62 -20.27 2.06 0.90
CA ALA A 62 -21.61 1.60 1.23
C ALA A 62 -21.54 0.36 2.13
N ASP A 63 -20.71 -0.64 1.81
CA ASP A 63 -20.53 -1.83 2.63
C ASP A 63 -20.05 -1.50 4.05
N GLN A 64 -19.13 -0.53 4.22
CA GLN A 64 -18.70 -0.10 5.56
C GLN A 64 -19.77 0.69 6.32
N ASN A 65 -20.59 1.47 5.63
CA ASN A 65 -21.72 2.17 6.26
C ASN A 65 -22.83 1.19 6.72
N ASP A 66 -23.09 0.16 5.92
CA ASP A 66 -24.09 -0.86 6.24
C ASP A 66 -23.62 -1.84 7.32
N HIS A 67 -22.30 -2.04 7.42
CA HIS A 67 -21.68 -2.99 8.36
C HIS A 67 -20.50 -2.33 9.11
N PRO A 68 -20.77 -1.32 9.97
CA PRO A 68 -19.71 -0.61 10.68
C PRO A 68 -18.99 -1.50 11.71
N PRO A 69 -17.72 -1.22 12.05
CA PRO A 69 -16.90 -0.15 11.47
C PRO A 69 -16.08 -0.58 10.25
N TYR A 70 -16.01 -1.87 9.91
CA TYR A 70 -15.03 -2.40 8.96
C TYR A 70 -15.62 -2.89 7.63
N GLY A 71 -16.94 -2.98 7.54
CA GLY A 71 -17.59 -3.61 6.39
C GLY A 71 -17.48 -5.14 6.42
N THR A 72 -17.83 -5.76 5.29
CA THR A 72 -17.78 -7.22 5.10
C THR A 72 -16.62 -7.67 4.19
N ASN A 73 -15.75 -6.74 3.79
CA ASN A 73 -14.54 -7.02 3.01
C ASN A 73 -13.38 -7.51 3.90
N LEU A 74 -13.63 -8.57 4.67
CA LEU A 74 -12.65 -9.19 5.56
C LEU A 74 -12.49 -10.67 5.19
N SER A 75 -11.27 -11.06 4.80
CA SER A 75 -10.98 -12.44 4.37
C SER A 75 -10.62 -13.38 5.52
N ARG A 76 -10.31 -12.83 6.70
CA ARG A 76 -9.93 -13.57 7.92
C ARG A 76 -10.72 -13.04 9.13
N PRO A 77 -10.80 -13.81 10.24
CA PRO A 77 -11.34 -13.30 11.50
C PRO A 77 -10.64 -12.02 11.97
N LEU A 78 -11.38 -11.11 12.60
CA LEU A 78 -10.87 -9.80 13.01
C LEU A 78 -9.61 -9.87 13.88
N ILE A 79 -9.47 -10.91 14.70
CA ILE A 79 -8.30 -11.14 15.56
C ILE A 79 -6.98 -11.28 14.77
N ASN A 80 -7.04 -11.61 13.49
CA ASN A 80 -5.86 -11.77 12.64
C ASN A 80 -5.33 -10.43 12.11
N TYR A 81 -6.12 -9.36 12.16
CA TYR A 81 -5.71 -8.05 11.68
C TYR A 81 -5.03 -7.26 12.78
N SER A 82 -3.82 -6.80 12.53
CA SER A 82 -2.98 -6.09 13.48
C SER A 82 -2.76 -4.62 13.15
N ARG A 83 -3.19 -4.18 11.96
CA ARG A 83 -3.04 -2.81 11.48
C ARG A 83 -4.33 -2.25 10.94
N LEU A 84 -4.50 -0.96 11.17
CA LEU A 84 -5.60 -0.18 10.62
C LEU A 84 -5.03 1.01 9.86
N HIS A 85 -5.47 1.15 8.61
CA HIS A 85 -5.22 2.32 7.78
C HIS A 85 -6.55 2.96 7.38
N GLN A 86 -6.47 4.20 6.96
CA GLN A 86 -7.65 5.00 6.64
C GLN A 86 -7.37 5.89 5.45
N THR A 87 -8.38 6.13 4.61
CA THR A 87 -8.29 7.13 3.54
C THR A 87 -8.48 8.53 4.11
N SER A 88 -7.99 9.57 3.39
CA SER A 88 -8.09 10.96 3.83
C SER A 88 -9.53 11.51 3.94
N GLY A 89 -10.52 10.82 3.37
CA GLY A 89 -11.93 11.24 3.46
C GLY A 89 -12.29 12.51 2.67
N THR A 90 -11.44 12.97 1.75
CA THR A 90 -11.66 14.21 0.97
C THR A 90 -12.97 14.26 0.18
N SER A 91 -13.58 13.12 -0.09
CA SER A 91 -14.84 12.97 -0.84
C SER A 91 -15.98 12.33 -0.03
N GLY A 92 -15.90 12.35 1.30
CA GLY A 92 -16.90 11.73 2.20
C GLY A 92 -16.26 11.19 3.47
N SER A 93 -16.92 10.22 4.12
CA SER A 93 -16.36 9.57 5.30
C SER A 93 -15.08 8.80 4.95
N PRO A 94 -14.04 8.87 5.81
CA PRO A 94 -12.85 8.05 5.63
C PRO A 94 -13.19 6.57 5.61
N MET A 95 -12.63 5.83 4.65
CA MET A 95 -12.74 4.37 4.64
C MET A 95 -11.59 3.76 5.44
N VAL A 96 -11.90 2.70 6.15
CA VAL A 96 -10.97 1.94 6.97
C VAL A 96 -10.50 0.69 6.23
N TRP A 97 -9.20 0.39 6.36
CA TRP A 97 -8.58 -0.83 5.86
C TRP A 97 -7.87 -1.54 6.99
N LEU A 98 -8.02 -2.84 7.02
CA LEU A 98 -7.33 -3.68 7.97
C LEU A 98 -6.31 -4.55 7.25
N ASP A 99 -5.10 -4.60 7.77
CA ASP A 99 -4.04 -5.45 7.26
C ASP A 99 -3.63 -6.48 8.31
N ASP A 100 -3.52 -7.74 7.90
CA ASP A 100 -2.88 -8.77 8.69
C ASP A 100 -1.34 -8.73 8.50
N PRO A 101 -0.56 -9.41 9.33
CA PRO A 101 0.90 -9.38 9.24
C PRO A 101 1.44 -9.83 7.87
N GLU A 102 0.81 -10.82 7.24
CA GLU A 102 1.22 -11.35 5.93
C GLU A 102 0.94 -10.33 4.80
N GLY A 103 -0.24 -9.73 4.80
CA GLY A 103 -0.61 -8.67 3.86
C GLY A 103 0.29 -7.45 4.00
N TRP A 104 0.61 -7.06 5.23
CA TRP A 104 1.52 -5.96 5.51
C TRP A 104 2.94 -6.24 5.01
N GLU A 105 3.45 -7.45 5.24
CA GLU A 105 4.75 -7.88 4.72
C GLU A 105 4.82 -7.79 3.20
N TRP A 106 3.75 -8.22 2.52
CA TRP A 106 3.65 -8.10 1.07
C TRP A 106 3.68 -6.63 0.60
N VAL A 107 2.94 -5.74 1.26
CA VAL A 107 2.95 -4.29 0.95
C VAL A 107 4.35 -3.71 1.14
N ARG A 108 5.00 -4.06 2.24
CA ARG A 108 6.35 -3.61 2.57
C ARG A 108 7.39 -4.11 1.56
N GLY A 109 7.29 -5.37 1.15
CA GLY A 109 8.15 -5.97 0.13
C GLY A 109 8.07 -5.27 -1.23
N ASN A 110 6.91 -4.71 -1.61
CA ASN A 110 6.81 -3.89 -2.83
C ASN A 110 7.63 -2.59 -2.72
N TRP A 111 7.73 -1.99 -1.53
CA TRP A 111 8.57 -0.83 -1.30
C TRP A 111 10.07 -1.15 -1.38
N GLU A 112 10.48 -2.38 -1.09
CA GLU A 112 11.87 -2.82 -1.25
C GLU A 112 12.33 -2.68 -2.71
N TRP A 113 11.46 -3.03 -3.68
CA TRP A 113 11.72 -2.79 -5.08
C TRP A 113 11.89 -1.30 -5.40
N VAL A 114 11.08 -0.43 -4.80
CA VAL A 114 11.17 1.02 -5.00
C VAL A 114 12.52 1.54 -4.52
N TRP A 115 12.99 1.12 -3.35
CA TRP A 115 14.30 1.52 -2.83
C TRP A 115 15.45 1.02 -3.72
N GLN A 116 15.41 -0.24 -4.13
CA GLN A 116 16.42 -0.83 -4.99
C GLN A 116 16.51 -0.15 -6.35
N GLU A 117 15.37 0.10 -7.00
CA GLU A 117 15.33 0.79 -8.30
C GLU A 117 15.74 2.27 -8.20
N ALA A 118 15.52 2.90 -7.04
CA ALA A 118 16.03 4.23 -6.75
C ALA A 118 17.55 4.25 -6.44
N GLY A 119 18.20 3.09 -6.40
CA GLY A 119 19.64 2.96 -6.13
C GLY A 119 20.03 3.16 -4.67
N VAL A 120 19.05 3.12 -3.76
CA VAL A 120 19.26 3.29 -2.31
C VAL A 120 19.83 2.01 -1.71
N LYS A 121 20.80 2.14 -0.82
CA LYS A 121 21.58 1.02 -0.28
C LYS A 121 21.47 0.96 1.25
N PRO A 122 21.69 -0.22 1.84
CA PRO A 122 21.89 -0.33 3.30
C PRO A 122 22.99 0.62 3.76
N GLY A 123 22.72 1.36 4.84
CA GLY A 123 23.62 2.39 5.36
C GLY A 123 23.32 3.81 4.89
N ASP A 124 22.64 4.00 3.75
CA ASP A 124 22.12 5.30 3.36
C ASP A 124 21.09 5.81 4.37
N SER A 125 20.80 7.11 4.34
CA SER A 125 19.75 7.71 5.15
C SER A 125 18.63 8.31 4.30
N ALA A 126 17.39 8.09 4.73
CA ALA A 126 16.20 8.62 4.08
C ALA A 126 15.35 9.41 5.07
N ILE A 127 15.02 10.67 4.74
CA ILE A 127 14.14 11.49 5.56
C ILE A 127 12.70 11.43 5.04
N PHE A 128 11.76 11.33 5.99
CA PHE A 128 10.32 11.22 5.74
C PHE A 128 9.60 12.44 6.33
N PRO A 129 9.52 13.57 5.58
CA PRO A 129 9.00 14.83 6.08
C PRO A 129 7.47 14.94 5.98
N PHE A 130 6.76 13.97 6.51
CA PHE A 130 5.30 13.95 6.55
C PHE A 130 4.78 13.43 7.88
N SER A 131 3.54 13.80 8.21
CA SER A 131 2.87 13.27 9.40
C SER A 131 2.47 11.82 9.16
N PHE A 132 2.90 10.94 10.06
CA PHE A 132 2.51 9.54 10.06
C PHE A 132 1.08 9.42 10.62
N GLY A 133 0.09 9.78 9.81
CA GLY A 133 -1.31 9.50 10.10
C GLY A 133 -1.66 8.05 9.78
N PRO A 134 -2.95 7.70 9.74
CA PRO A 134 -3.38 6.35 9.41
C PRO A 134 -3.26 6.05 7.90
N PHE A 135 -2.19 6.53 7.25
CA PHE A 135 -2.00 6.43 5.80
C PHE A 135 -1.00 5.35 5.46
N LEU A 136 -1.47 4.32 4.77
CA LEU A 136 -0.70 3.11 4.43
C LEU A 136 0.66 3.40 3.76
N GLY A 137 0.68 4.26 2.74
CA GLY A 137 1.88 4.48 1.93
C GLY A 137 3.08 5.02 2.71
N PHE A 138 2.83 5.88 3.69
CA PHE A 138 3.89 6.48 4.50
C PHE A 138 4.53 5.46 5.45
N TRP A 139 3.72 4.65 6.11
CA TRP A 139 4.19 3.59 6.98
C TRP A 139 4.93 2.50 6.22
N ALA A 140 4.40 2.08 5.07
CA ALA A 140 5.02 1.04 4.25
C ALA A 140 6.42 1.46 3.77
N GLY A 141 6.58 2.68 3.28
CA GLY A 141 7.88 3.21 2.86
C GLY A 141 8.87 3.31 4.01
N PHE A 142 8.44 3.83 5.16
CA PHE A 142 9.28 3.99 6.34
C PHE A 142 9.75 2.64 6.91
N GLU A 143 8.84 1.69 7.11
CA GLU A 143 9.18 0.39 7.67
C GLU A 143 10.02 -0.45 6.70
N SER A 144 9.76 -0.38 5.40
CA SER A 144 10.57 -1.02 4.37
C SER A 144 12.01 -0.49 4.40
N ALA A 145 12.21 0.83 4.52
CA ALA A 145 13.53 1.43 4.65
C ALA A 145 14.29 0.85 5.86
N THR A 146 13.64 0.78 7.03
CA THR A 146 14.28 0.22 8.24
C THR A 146 14.66 -1.25 8.08
N THR A 147 13.82 -2.04 7.42
CA THR A 147 14.09 -3.47 7.16
C THR A 147 15.29 -3.69 6.25
N LEU A 148 15.47 -2.82 5.27
CA LEU A 148 16.61 -2.86 4.34
C LEU A 148 17.90 -2.29 4.95
N GLY A 149 17.91 -1.85 6.20
CA GLY A 149 19.08 -1.23 6.84
C GLY A 149 19.34 0.20 6.35
N ILE A 150 18.34 0.85 5.74
CA ILE A 150 18.35 2.28 5.44
C ILE A 150 18.01 3.03 6.74
N ARG A 151 18.78 4.05 7.06
CA ARG A 151 18.54 4.88 8.26
C ARG A 151 17.34 5.79 8.02
N ALA A 152 16.15 5.36 8.45
CA ALA A 152 14.91 6.09 8.27
C ALA A 152 14.78 7.21 9.31
N ILE A 153 14.69 8.46 8.84
CA ILE A 153 14.62 9.67 9.67
C ILE A 153 13.16 10.18 9.66
N PRO A 154 12.39 9.99 10.74
CA PRO A 154 11.04 10.51 10.81
C PRO A 154 11.08 12.03 11.08
N ALA A 155 10.44 12.81 10.21
CA ALA A 155 10.32 14.26 10.38
C ALA A 155 8.85 14.72 10.44
N GLY A 156 7.96 13.83 10.89
CA GLY A 156 6.56 14.15 11.16
C GLY A 156 6.41 15.12 12.33
N GLY A 157 5.38 15.98 12.30
CA GLY A 157 5.13 16.94 13.37
C GLY A 157 6.03 18.18 13.38
N LEU A 158 7.09 18.24 12.56
CA LEU A 158 7.95 19.40 12.43
C LEU A 158 7.38 20.40 11.41
N SER A 159 7.70 21.70 11.60
CA SER A 159 7.46 22.70 10.55
C SER A 159 8.38 22.47 9.34
N SER A 160 8.05 23.04 8.20
CA SER A 160 8.85 22.89 6.98
C SER A 160 10.27 23.46 7.17
N GLU A 161 10.40 24.58 7.88
CA GLU A 161 11.69 25.22 8.20
C GLU A 161 12.56 24.31 9.11
N ASN A 162 11.93 23.67 10.11
CA ASN A 162 12.65 22.74 10.99
C ASN A 162 13.04 21.45 10.26
N ARG A 163 12.25 21.01 9.28
CA ARG A 163 12.61 19.88 8.39
C ARG A 163 13.81 20.21 7.52
N ILE A 164 13.89 21.44 6.98
CA ILE A 164 15.05 21.92 6.21
C ILE A 164 16.28 21.94 7.10
N LYS A 165 16.22 22.55 8.28
CA LYS A 165 17.34 22.56 9.24
C LYS A 165 17.81 21.15 9.60
N MET A 166 16.88 20.21 9.75
CA MET A 166 17.20 18.81 9.99
C MET A 166 17.92 18.17 8.78
N MET A 167 17.48 18.46 7.56
CA MET A 167 18.14 17.97 6.33
C MET A 167 19.53 18.57 6.16
N GLU A 168 19.72 19.85 6.44
CA GLU A 168 21.03 20.52 6.42
C GLU A 168 22.00 19.89 7.42
N TRP A 169 21.52 19.56 8.61
CA TRP A 169 22.32 18.97 9.67
C TRP A 169 22.64 17.50 9.42
N LEU A 170 21.63 16.67 9.11
CA LEU A 170 21.78 15.22 8.96
C LEU A 170 22.26 14.81 7.57
N ARG A 171 22.06 15.67 6.56
CA ARG A 171 22.41 15.43 5.14
C ARG A 171 21.96 14.08 4.61
N PRO A 172 20.65 13.75 4.69
CA PRO A 172 20.17 12.48 4.20
C PRO A 172 20.39 12.35 2.68
N GLU A 173 20.71 11.15 2.21
CA GLU A 173 20.88 10.83 0.80
C GLU A 173 19.56 10.86 0.05
N VAL A 174 18.45 10.60 0.75
CA VAL A 174 17.13 10.44 0.12
C VAL A 174 16.07 11.27 0.85
N LEU A 175 15.25 11.96 0.05
CA LEU A 175 14.03 12.63 0.49
C LEU A 175 12.81 11.85 -0.03
N CYS A 176 12.08 11.19 0.87
CA CYS A 176 10.85 10.49 0.55
C CYS A 176 9.63 11.35 0.85
N CYS A 177 9.08 12.02 -0.15
CA CYS A 177 7.92 12.89 0.00
C CYS A 177 7.05 12.93 -1.28
N THR A 178 5.89 13.59 -1.20
CA THR A 178 5.13 13.88 -2.42
C THR A 178 5.85 14.93 -3.26
N PRO A 179 5.78 14.89 -4.61
CA PRO A 179 6.43 15.88 -5.48
C PRO A 179 6.09 17.32 -5.13
N THR A 180 4.81 17.61 -4.86
CA THR A 180 4.34 18.95 -4.49
C THR A 180 4.97 19.44 -3.18
N TYR A 181 5.16 18.54 -2.21
CA TYR A 181 5.81 18.90 -0.95
C TYR A 181 7.33 19.09 -1.11
N GLY A 182 7.96 18.31 -1.97
CA GLY A 182 9.37 18.52 -2.35
C GLY A 182 9.60 19.90 -2.95
N LEU A 183 8.75 20.34 -3.89
CA LEU A 183 8.78 21.69 -4.44
C LEU A 183 8.60 22.76 -3.34
N ARG A 184 7.65 22.56 -2.44
CA ARG A 184 7.43 23.49 -1.32
C ARG A 184 8.65 23.59 -0.40
N LEU A 185 9.33 22.50 -0.10
CA LEU A 185 10.56 22.52 0.68
C LEU A 185 11.67 23.29 -0.05
N ALA A 186 11.82 23.10 -1.36
CA ALA A 186 12.80 23.85 -2.15
C ALA A 186 12.52 25.35 -2.18
N GLU A 187 11.25 25.77 -2.25
CA GLU A 187 10.86 27.20 -2.17
C GLU A 187 11.23 27.83 -0.83
N ILE A 188 11.14 27.09 0.28
CA ILE A 188 11.44 27.60 1.62
C ILE A 188 12.95 27.64 1.88
N ALA A 189 13.70 26.72 1.23
CA ALA A 189 15.16 26.63 1.37
C ALA A 189 15.92 27.73 0.62
N ASN A 190 15.29 28.40 -0.35
CA ASN A 190 15.84 29.53 -1.10
C ASN A 190 15.57 30.87 -0.40
#